data_eaffb6e9686a4af99fc4a8e03c750317
#
_entry.id   eaffb6e9686a4af99fc4a8e03c750317
#
_cell.length_a   1.000
_cell.length_b   1.000
_cell.length_c   1.000
_cell.angle_alpha   90.00
_cell.angle_beta   90.00
_cell.angle_gamma   90.00
#
_symmetry.space_group_name_H-M   'P 1'
#
loop_
_entity.id
_entity.type
_entity.pdbx_description
1 polymer ?
#
loop_
_entity_poly.entity_id
_entity_poly.type
_entity_poly.pdbx_seq_one_letter_code
_entity_poly.pdbx_strand_id
1 'polypeptide(L)'
;MSRPHRILALWGVPRSTSSAFERMMRERGDHQCFHEPFGEAWYAGEDARCPPEHRLETIPGLTSAAVWRTLRDAVADGPVFIKDFAHYVTHLLDDDFLSRFTHTFLIRDPAKVLPAVHEHWPEFTLDEVGFAEQHALFDLVAEREGTPPPVIDADDLLDDPDGVVGAWCAATGIPFIASAMSWAPGLPDDMDWFEDGSWHGNLERTSGFQRQPREYVPIDHNDQLRRAHTACLPHYEALHAHRLTGDA
;
A
#
# COMPACT_ATOMS: atom_id res chain seq x y z
N MET A 1 -32.01 4.49 -1.89
CA MET A 1 -31.12 3.78 -0.92
C MET A 1 -29.69 4.10 -1.35
N SER A 2 -28.91 4.79 -0.52
CA SER A 2 -27.49 5.04 -0.79
C SER A 2 -26.77 3.68 -0.86
N ARG A 3 -25.89 3.50 -1.86
CA ARG A 3 -25.02 2.32 -1.89
C ARG A 3 -24.21 2.31 -0.60
N PRO A 4 -24.03 1.15 0.07
CA PRO A 4 -23.14 1.08 1.21
C PRO A 4 -21.75 1.60 0.78
N HIS A 5 -21.13 2.40 1.62
CA HIS A 5 -19.78 2.86 1.38
C HIS A 5 -18.87 1.65 1.20
N ARG A 6 -18.03 1.66 0.17
CA ARG A 6 -16.94 0.68 0.02
C ARG A 6 -15.71 1.22 0.73
N ILE A 7 -14.86 0.33 1.19
CA ILE A 7 -13.54 0.67 1.71
C ILE A 7 -12.66 1.04 0.51
N LEU A 8 -12.11 2.23 0.49
CA LEU A 8 -11.13 2.62 -0.51
C LEU A 8 -9.78 2.05 -0.10
N ALA A 9 -9.25 1.12 -0.89
CA ALA A 9 -8.00 0.44 -0.60
C ALA A 9 -6.89 0.85 -1.56
N LEU A 10 -5.74 1.22 -0.99
CA LEU A 10 -4.48 1.37 -1.71
C LEU A 10 -3.57 0.17 -1.40
N TRP A 11 -3.48 -0.73 -2.35
CA TRP A 11 -2.62 -1.91 -2.28
C TRP A 11 -1.22 -1.56 -2.77
N GLY A 12 -0.27 -1.46 -1.86
CA GLY A 12 1.11 -1.12 -2.17
C GLY A 12 2.05 -2.32 -2.13
N VAL A 13 3.34 -2.01 -2.28
CA VAL A 13 4.47 -2.84 -1.87
C VAL A 13 5.34 -2.02 -0.90
N PRO A 14 6.17 -2.63 -0.06
CA PRO A 14 7.07 -1.90 0.82
C PRO A 14 7.89 -0.86 0.05
N ARG A 15 8.17 0.29 0.64
CA ARG A 15 9.01 1.36 0.05
C ARG A 15 8.47 1.98 -1.24
N SER A 16 7.18 1.84 -1.54
CA SER A 16 6.53 2.38 -2.74
C SER A 16 5.99 3.81 -2.59
N THR A 17 6.34 4.55 -1.55
CA THR A 17 5.78 5.89 -1.25
C THR A 17 4.34 5.84 -0.70
N SER A 18 3.83 4.65 -0.39
CA SER A 18 2.46 4.43 0.08
C SER A 18 2.12 5.18 1.38
N SER A 19 3.08 5.33 2.29
CA SER A 19 2.88 6.10 3.54
C SER A 19 2.69 7.60 3.29
N ALA A 20 3.33 8.18 2.28
CA ALA A 20 3.08 9.57 1.88
C ALA A 20 1.68 9.72 1.24
N PHE A 21 1.24 8.72 0.47
CA PHE A 21 -0.12 8.70 -0.07
C PHE A 21 -1.17 8.59 1.05
N GLU A 22 -0.95 7.74 2.02
CA GLU A 22 -1.81 7.66 3.20
C GLU A 22 -1.82 8.96 3.98
N ARG A 23 -0.67 9.63 4.15
CA ARG A 23 -0.60 10.94 4.79
C ARG A 23 -1.51 11.95 4.08
N MET A 24 -1.46 12.02 2.78
CA MET A 24 -2.36 12.86 1.96
C MET A 24 -3.82 12.49 2.24
N MET A 25 -4.17 11.21 2.32
CA MET A 25 -5.54 10.78 2.62
C MET A 25 -5.99 11.23 4.01
N ARG A 26 -5.11 11.26 4.99
CA ARG A 26 -5.40 11.78 6.35
C ARG A 26 -5.61 13.29 6.35
N GLU A 27 -4.83 14.05 5.58
CA GLU A 27 -4.99 15.51 5.43
C GLU A 27 -6.30 15.90 4.74
N ARG A 28 -6.90 15.01 3.94
CA ARG A 28 -8.23 15.23 3.37
C ARG A 28 -9.31 15.38 4.44
N GLY A 29 -9.22 14.61 5.52
CA GLY A 29 -10.17 14.65 6.64
C GLY A 29 -11.58 14.12 6.32
N ASP A 30 -11.79 13.55 5.13
CA ASP A 30 -13.09 13.03 4.66
C ASP A 30 -13.20 11.49 4.74
N HIS A 31 -12.14 10.80 5.17
CA HIS A 31 -12.06 9.35 5.37
C HIS A 31 -11.47 9.02 6.73
N GLN A 32 -11.98 7.97 7.36
CA GLN A 32 -11.26 7.29 8.44
C GLN A 32 -10.15 6.45 7.82
N CYS A 33 -8.89 6.74 8.16
CA CYS A 33 -7.72 6.07 7.58
C CYS A 33 -7.18 5.00 8.53
N PHE A 34 -6.81 3.84 8.00
CA PHE A 34 -6.17 2.75 8.72
C PHE A 34 -4.83 2.42 8.07
N HIS A 35 -3.78 2.40 8.87
CA HIS A 35 -2.41 2.09 8.47
C HIS A 35 -2.15 0.60 8.57
N GLU A 36 -1.98 -0.06 7.43
CA GLU A 36 -1.64 -1.49 7.30
C GLU A 36 -2.41 -2.39 8.27
N PRO A 37 -3.76 -2.31 8.30
CA PRO A 37 -4.55 -2.97 9.33
C PRO A 37 -4.40 -4.48 9.32
N PHE A 38 -4.15 -5.11 8.17
CA PHE A 38 -3.89 -6.55 8.08
C PHE A 38 -2.40 -6.88 8.31
N GLY A 39 -1.49 -5.91 8.18
CA GLY A 39 -0.06 -6.10 8.41
C GLY A 39 0.25 -6.44 9.86
N GLU A 40 -0.34 -5.73 10.82
CA GLU A 40 -0.16 -6.03 12.24
C GLU A 40 -0.66 -7.44 12.58
N ALA A 41 -1.82 -7.84 12.05
CA ALA A 41 -2.33 -9.21 12.22
C ALA A 41 -1.45 -10.26 11.52
N TRP A 42 -0.80 -9.91 10.40
CA TRP A 42 0.11 -10.78 9.67
C TRP A 42 1.36 -11.12 10.49
N TYR A 43 1.91 -10.16 11.26
CA TYR A 43 3.13 -10.36 12.06
C TYR A 43 2.87 -10.69 13.52
N ALA A 44 1.87 -10.09 14.16
CA ALA A 44 1.60 -10.17 15.60
C ALA A 44 0.25 -10.82 15.95
N GLY A 45 -0.54 -11.23 14.97
CA GLY A 45 -1.85 -11.86 15.20
C GLY A 45 -1.78 -13.25 15.81
N GLU A 46 -2.88 -13.69 16.46
CA GLU A 46 -3.04 -15.08 16.91
C GLU A 46 -3.00 -16.05 15.70
N ASP A 47 -3.47 -15.60 14.53
CA ASP A 47 -3.46 -16.30 13.25
C ASP A 47 -2.33 -15.80 12.31
N ALA A 48 -1.23 -15.26 12.86
CA ALA A 48 -0.11 -14.71 12.11
C ALA A 48 0.42 -15.68 11.05
N ARG A 49 0.79 -15.13 9.88
CA ARG A 49 1.18 -15.89 8.66
C ARG A 49 2.55 -15.54 8.13
N CYS A 50 3.24 -14.59 8.75
CA CYS A 50 4.62 -14.26 8.40
C CYS A 50 5.56 -15.46 8.62
N PRO A 51 6.77 -15.45 8.03
CA PRO A 51 7.80 -16.40 8.37
C PRO A 51 8.04 -16.45 9.89
N PRO A 52 8.23 -17.65 10.49
CA PRO A 52 8.38 -17.79 11.95
C PRO A 52 9.49 -16.91 12.56
N GLU A 53 10.57 -16.69 11.82
CA GLU A 53 11.73 -15.87 12.20
C GLU A 53 11.40 -14.37 12.26
N HIS A 54 10.34 -13.93 11.59
CA HIS A 54 9.90 -12.53 11.54
C HIS A 54 8.67 -12.27 12.40
N ARG A 55 8.21 -13.30 13.14
CA ARG A 55 7.02 -13.19 13.97
C ARG A 55 7.27 -12.28 15.16
N LEU A 56 6.39 -11.30 15.31
CA LEU A 56 6.39 -10.40 16.48
C LEU A 56 5.69 -11.05 17.69
N GLU A 57 5.75 -10.41 18.86
CA GLU A 57 5.01 -10.81 20.04
C GLU A 57 3.51 -10.84 19.73
N THR A 58 2.85 -11.95 20.08
CA THR A 58 1.43 -12.14 19.76
C THR A 58 0.56 -11.18 20.56
N ILE A 59 -0.28 -10.43 19.88
CA ILE A 59 -1.26 -9.52 20.47
C ILE A 59 -2.57 -10.30 20.70
N PRO A 60 -3.03 -10.47 21.95
CA PRO A 60 -4.24 -11.22 22.26
C PRO A 60 -5.49 -10.60 21.60
N GLY A 61 -6.28 -11.42 20.92
CA GLY A 61 -7.51 -11.02 20.23
C GLY A 61 -7.27 -10.40 18.85
N LEU A 62 -6.03 -10.13 18.45
CA LEU A 62 -5.70 -9.67 17.11
C LEU A 62 -5.72 -10.86 16.14
N THR A 63 -6.61 -10.82 15.17
CA THR A 63 -6.72 -11.80 14.08
C THR A 63 -7.15 -11.09 12.81
N SER A 64 -6.85 -11.66 11.64
CA SER A 64 -7.34 -11.14 10.36
C SER A 64 -8.87 -10.99 10.35
N ALA A 65 -9.60 -11.88 11.01
CA ALA A 65 -11.05 -11.80 11.14
C ALA A 65 -11.51 -10.65 12.06
N ALA A 66 -10.76 -10.34 13.11
CA ALA A 66 -11.03 -9.20 13.99
C ALA A 66 -10.80 -7.86 13.24
N VAL A 67 -9.69 -7.75 12.52
CA VAL A 67 -9.40 -6.60 11.65
C VAL A 67 -10.52 -6.40 10.64
N TRP A 68 -10.92 -7.46 9.95
CA TRP A 68 -12.00 -7.40 8.97
C TRP A 68 -13.33 -6.91 9.58
N ARG A 69 -13.64 -7.34 10.78
CA ARG A 69 -14.84 -6.86 11.50
C ARG A 69 -14.74 -5.37 11.82
N THR A 70 -13.60 -4.93 12.34
CA THR A 70 -13.35 -3.49 12.64
C THR A 70 -13.55 -2.61 11.40
N LEU A 71 -13.01 -3.01 10.25
CA LEU A 71 -13.16 -2.26 9.01
C LEU A 71 -14.61 -2.20 8.53
N ARG A 72 -15.36 -3.30 8.64
CA ARG A 72 -16.79 -3.34 8.28
C ARG A 72 -17.64 -2.47 9.20
N ASP A 73 -17.30 -2.44 10.48
CA ASP A 73 -18.02 -1.60 11.45
C ASP A 73 -17.71 -0.11 11.16
N ALA A 74 -16.45 0.24 10.88
CA ALA A 74 -16.05 1.61 10.55
C ALA A 74 -16.77 2.16 9.30
N VAL A 75 -17.01 1.33 8.29
CA VAL A 75 -17.76 1.73 7.06
C VAL A 75 -19.21 2.14 7.37
N ALA A 76 -19.80 1.65 8.45
CA ALA A 76 -21.14 2.05 8.86
C ALA A 76 -21.17 3.51 9.37
N ASP A 77 -20.06 4.01 9.88
CA ASP A 77 -19.93 5.36 10.42
C ASP A 77 -19.49 6.39 9.35
N GLY A 78 -18.91 5.96 8.24
CA GLY A 78 -18.50 6.86 7.16
C GLY A 78 -17.51 6.25 6.14
N PRO A 79 -16.96 7.07 5.24
CA PRO A 79 -15.94 6.62 4.28
C PRO A 79 -14.67 6.13 4.98
N VAL A 80 -14.16 4.98 4.52
CA VAL A 80 -12.95 4.35 5.06
C VAL A 80 -11.90 4.25 3.96
N PHE A 81 -10.66 4.57 4.31
CA PHE A 81 -9.47 4.33 3.50
C PHE A 81 -8.52 3.40 4.24
N ILE A 82 -7.96 2.44 3.53
CA ILE A 82 -6.84 1.63 4.02
C ILE A 82 -5.64 1.75 3.08
N LYS A 83 -4.45 1.77 3.63
CA LYS A 83 -3.21 1.49 2.92
C LYS A 83 -2.67 0.18 3.47
N ASP A 84 -2.52 -0.81 2.59
CA ASP A 84 -2.09 -2.14 2.98
C ASP A 84 -1.31 -2.84 1.86
N PHE A 85 -0.82 -4.04 2.12
CA PHE A 85 -0.12 -4.84 1.14
C PHE A 85 -0.90 -6.12 0.80
N ALA A 86 -0.92 -6.48 -0.49
CA ALA A 86 -1.74 -7.58 -0.99
C ALA A 86 -1.38 -8.94 -0.34
N HIS A 87 -0.11 -9.17 -0.03
CA HIS A 87 0.33 -10.43 0.59
C HIS A 87 -0.26 -10.68 1.99
N TYR A 88 -0.65 -9.63 2.72
CA TYR A 88 -1.29 -9.79 4.02
C TYR A 88 -2.71 -10.37 3.94
N VAL A 89 -3.37 -10.25 2.79
CA VAL A 89 -4.79 -10.61 2.62
C VAL A 89 -5.06 -11.78 1.68
N THR A 90 -4.03 -12.44 1.14
CA THR A 90 -4.19 -13.54 0.16
C THR A 90 -5.13 -14.65 0.61
N HIS A 91 -5.23 -14.89 1.91
CA HIS A 91 -6.10 -15.91 2.52
C HIS A 91 -7.56 -15.45 2.73
N LEU A 92 -7.88 -14.19 2.43
CA LEU A 92 -9.21 -13.57 2.62
C LEU A 92 -9.93 -13.29 1.31
N LEU A 93 -9.31 -13.53 0.15
CA LEU A 93 -9.77 -13.08 -1.17
C LEU A 93 -10.97 -13.88 -1.69
N ASP A 94 -12.05 -13.92 -0.94
CA ASP A 94 -13.34 -14.40 -1.42
C ASP A 94 -14.21 -13.28 -2.02
N ASP A 95 -15.34 -13.65 -2.61
CA ASP A 95 -16.26 -12.72 -3.26
C ASP A 95 -16.84 -11.68 -2.29
N ASP A 96 -17.11 -12.04 -1.03
CA ASP A 96 -17.63 -11.08 -0.03
C ASP A 96 -16.56 -10.05 0.28
N PHE A 97 -15.32 -10.48 0.57
CA PHE A 97 -14.19 -9.60 0.84
C PHE A 97 -13.96 -8.65 -0.33
N LEU A 98 -13.72 -9.17 -1.53
CA LEU A 98 -13.42 -8.37 -2.71
C LEU A 98 -14.52 -7.35 -3.04
N SER A 99 -15.80 -7.70 -2.85
CA SER A 99 -16.92 -6.80 -3.16
C SER A 99 -17.01 -5.56 -2.27
N ARG A 100 -16.34 -5.57 -1.12
CA ARG A 100 -16.40 -4.48 -0.12
C ARG A 100 -15.42 -3.36 -0.39
N PHE A 101 -14.48 -3.57 -1.31
CA PHE A 101 -13.45 -2.57 -1.61
C PHE A 101 -13.67 -1.87 -2.94
N THR A 102 -13.23 -0.63 -3.01
CA THR A 102 -12.78 0.01 -4.24
C THR A 102 -11.26 -0.16 -4.26
N HIS A 103 -10.79 -1.06 -5.11
CA HIS A 103 -9.38 -1.43 -5.17
C HIS A 103 -8.59 -0.43 -6.01
N THR A 104 -7.47 0.02 -5.48
CA THR A 104 -6.46 0.80 -6.21
C THR A 104 -5.06 0.28 -5.86
N PHE A 105 -4.10 0.48 -6.74
CA PHE A 105 -2.76 -0.09 -6.62
C PHE A 105 -1.70 1.00 -6.69
N LEU A 106 -0.68 0.88 -5.86
CA LEU A 106 0.50 1.73 -5.91
C LEU A 106 1.73 0.86 -6.12
N ILE A 107 2.36 1.03 -7.27
CA ILE A 107 3.54 0.28 -7.69
C ILE A 107 4.79 1.14 -7.65
N ARG A 108 5.94 0.50 -7.63
CA ARG A 108 7.24 1.15 -7.79
C ARG A 108 8.24 0.17 -8.41
N ASP A 109 9.15 0.71 -9.22
CA ASP A 109 10.25 -0.05 -9.84
C ASP A 109 10.98 -0.91 -8.80
N PRO A 110 11.03 -2.25 -8.97
CA PRO A 110 11.73 -3.15 -8.07
C PRO A 110 13.23 -2.83 -7.93
N ALA A 111 13.84 -2.16 -8.93
CA ALA A 111 15.22 -1.68 -8.82
C ALA A 111 15.39 -0.59 -7.74
N LYS A 112 14.33 0.05 -7.30
CA LYS A 112 14.31 1.04 -6.20
C LYS A 112 13.76 0.46 -4.90
N VAL A 113 12.79 -0.42 -4.99
CA VAL A 113 12.15 -1.08 -3.83
C VAL A 113 13.14 -2.03 -3.16
N LEU A 114 13.69 -2.99 -3.90
CA LEU A 114 14.47 -4.08 -3.34
C LEU A 114 15.74 -3.62 -2.59
N PRO A 115 16.55 -2.68 -3.13
CA PRO A 115 17.67 -2.15 -2.36
C PRO A 115 17.22 -1.41 -1.10
N ALA A 116 16.08 -0.70 -1.15
CA ALA A 116 15.55 0.03 -0.01
C ALA A 116 14.97 -0.90 1.07
N VAL A 117 14.44 -2.05 0.70
CA VAL A 117 14.04 -3.10 1.65
C VAL A 117 15.28 -3.78 2.23
N HIS A 118 16.23 -4.18 1.38
CA HIS A 118 17.46 -4.86 1.80
C HIS A 118 18.29 -4.06 2.82
N GLU A 119 18.28 -2.74 2.72
CA GLU A 119 18.99 -1.86 3.67
C GLU A 119 18.44 -1.97 5.09
N HIS A 120 17.13 -2.13 5.24
CA HIS A 120 16.46 -2.27 6.53
C HIS A 120 16.27 -3.74 6.93
N TRP A 121 16.11 -4.60 5.95
CA TRP A 121 15.79 -6.00 6.15
C TRP A 121 16.55 -6.90 5.16
N PRO A 122 17.82 -7.20 5.44
CA PRO A 122 18.66 -8.00 4.53
C PRO A 122 18.14 -9.42 4.25
N GLU A 123 17.39 -10.00 5.20
CA GLU A 123 16.86 -11.37 5.14
C GLU A 123 15.43 -11.43 4.55
N PHE A 124 14.95 -10.36 3.87
CA PHE A 124 13.61 -10.34 3.28
C PHE A 124 13.37 -11.53 2.33
N THR A 125 12.12 -12.00 2.30
CA THR A 125 11.64 -13.00 1.34
C THR A 125 10.88 -12.35 0.18
N LEU A 126 10.66 -13.09 -0.92
CA LEU A 126 9.85 -12.60 -2.04
C LEU A 126 8.40 -12.34 -1.64
N ASP A 127 7.84 -13.20 -0.79
CA ASP A 127 6.46 -13.06 -0.29
C ASP A 127 6.29 -11.77 0.53
N GLU A 128 7.31 -11.35 1.27
CA GLU A 128 7.28 -10.13 2.08
C GLU A 128 7.44 -8.84 1.28
N VAL A 129 8.02 -8.89 0.09
CA VAL A 129 8.00 -7.74 -0.82
C VAL A 129 6.73 -7.69 -1.68
N GLY A 130 6.00 -8.79 -1.83
CA GLY A 130 4.60 -8.87 -2.24
C GLY A 130 4.28 -8.48 -3.69
N PHE A 131 5.23 -8.48 -4.62
CA PHE A 131 4.96 -8.10 -6.03
C PHE A 131 4.07 -9.11 -6.74
N ALA A 132 4.28 -10.40 -6.50
CA ALA A 132 3.48 -11.46 -7.11
C ALA A 132 2.04 -11.43 -6.59
N GLU A 133 1.85 -11.24 -5.29
CA GLU A 133 0.56 -11.15 -4.62
C GLU A 133 -0.19 -9.88 -5.03
N GLN A 134 0.53 -8.76 -5.21
CA GLN A 134 -0.08 -7.53 -5.71
C GLN A 134 -0.59 -7.72 -7.15
N HIS A 135 0.19 -8.36 -8.02
CA HIS A 135 -0.23 -8.67 -9.39
C HIS A 135 -1.41 -9.65 -9.41
N ALA A 136 -1.35 -10.72 -8.61
CA ALA A 136 -2.46 -11.68 -8.53
C ALA A 136 -3.76 -11.05 -8.04
N LEU A 137 -3.70 -10.14 -7.05
CA LEU A 137 -4.88 -9.39 -6.60
C LEU A 137 -5.39 -8.44 -7.70
N PHE A 138 -4.50 -7.77 -8.43
CA PHE A 138 -4.87 -6.92 -9.56
C PHE A 138 -5.64 -7.69 -10.62
N ASP A 139 -5.14 -8.85 -11.05
CA ASP A 139 -5.79 -9.69 -12.06
C ASP A 139 -7.16 -10.18 -11.58
N LEU A 140 -7.25 -10.64 -10.33
CA LEU A 140 -8.50 -11.09 -9.73
C LEU A 140 -9.57 -9.99 -9.70
N VAL A 141 -9.17 -8.77 -9.35
CA VAL A 141 -10.06 -7.61 -9.35
C VAL A 141 -10.45 -7.22 -10.78
N ALA A 142 -9.50 -7.18 -11.71
CA ALA A 142 -9.77 -6.85 -13.11
C ALA A 142 -10.73 -7.86 -13.77
N GLU A 143 -10.56 -9.15 -13.51
CA GLU A 143 -11.47 -10.20 -13.99
C GLU A 143 -12.88 -10.02 -13.41
N ARG A 144 -12.97 -9.77 -12.10
CA ARG A 144 -14.23 -9.58 -11.39
C ARG A 144 -15.00 -8.34 -11.86
N GLU A 145 -14.31 -7.21 -12.02
CA GLU A 145 -14.94 -5.93 -12.36
C GLU A 145 -15.07 -5.72 -13.88
N GLY A 146 -14.43 -6.56 -14.69
CA GLY A 146 -14.41 -6.47 -16.15
C GLY A 146 -13.59 -5.29 -16.68
N THR A 147 -12.87 -4.60 -15.81
CA THR A 147 -11.98 -3.48 -16.15
C THR A 147 -10.80 -3.44 -15.18
N PRO A 148 -9.59 -3.06 -15.64
CA PRO A 148 -8.45 -2.89 -14.77
C PRO A 148 -8.72 -1.85 -13.67
N PRO A 149 -8.41 -2.13 -12.40
CA PRO A 149 -8.48 -1.14 -11.33
C PRO A 149 -7.40 -0.06 -11.50
N PRO A 150 -7.56 1.15 -10.89
CA PRO A 150 -6.59 2.22 -10.99
C PRO A 150 -5.23 1.82 -10.42
N VAL A 151 -4.17 2.10 -11.17
CA VAL A 151 -2.77 1.87 -10.79
C VAL A 151 -2.03 3.21 -10.76
N ILE A 152 -1.30 3.47 -9.68
CA ILE A 152 -0.40 4.61 -9.52
C ILE A 152 1.03 4.09 -9.58
N ASP A 153 1.89 4.68 -10.41
CA ASP A 153 3.33 4.50 -10.29
C ASP A 153 3.92 5.56 -9.36
N ALA A 154 4.79 5.13 -8.46
CA ALA A 154 5.38 6.01 -7.45
C ALA A 154 6.30 7.09 -8.05
N ASP A 155 6.95 6.82 -9.18
CA ASP A 155 7.80 7.81 -9.83
C ASP A 155 6.96 8.85 -10.56
N ASP A 156 5.90 8.45 -11.26
CA ASP A 156 4.94 9.37 -11.88
C ASP A 156 4.27 10.25 -10.82
N LEU A 157 3.86 9.65 -9.67
CA LEU A 157 3.31 10.37 -8.53
C LEU A 157 4.27 11.43 -7.97
N LEU A 158 5.57 11.13 -7.91
CA LEU A 158 6.57 12.08 -7.41
C LEU A 158 6.98 13.14 -8.44
N ASP A 159 6.74 12.91 -9.73
CA ASP A 159 7.02 13.87 -10.81
C ASP A 159 5.84 14.82 -11.02
N ASP A 160 4.62 14.34 -10.95
CA ASP A 160 3.38 15.13 -11.07
C ASP A 160 2.34 14.72 -10.02
N PRO A 161 2.54 15.12 -8.74
CA PRO A 161 1.63 14.72 -7.67
C PRO A 161 0.17 15.16 -7.89
N ASP A 162 -0.03 16.39 -8.35
CA ASP A 162 -1.37 16.96 -8.52
C ASP A 162 -2.12 16.27 -9.68
N GLY A 163 -1.44 16.04 -10.82
CA GLY A 163 -2.03 15.36 -11.96
C GLY A 163 -2.36 13.90 -11.65
N VAL A 164 -1.42 13.14 -11.06
CA VAL A 164 -1.63 11.72 -10.75
C VAL A 164 -2.68 11.52 -9.67
N VAL A 165 -2.67 12.32 -8.58
CA VAL A 165 -3.72 12.23 -7.54
C VAL A 165 -5.06 12.70 -8.09
N GLY A 166 -5.08 13.73 -8.97
CA GLY A 166 -6.29 14.18 -9.67
C GLY A 166 -6.92 13.06 -10.51
N ALA A 167 -6.12 12.38 -11.32
CA ALA A 167 -6.55 11.23 -12.13
C ALA A 167 -7.07 10.08 -11.26
N TRP A 168 -6.37 9.77 -10.15
CA TRP A 168 -6.80 8.76 -9.19
C TRP A 168 -8.12 9.13 -8.50
N CYS A 169 -8.29 10.39 -8.09
CA CYS A 169 -9.55 10.88 -7.52
C CYS A 169 -10.71 10.74 -8.52
N ALA A 170 -10.49 11.08 -9.78
CA ALA A 170 -11.48 10.90 -10.84
C ALA A 170 -11.85 9.41 -11.05
N ALA A 171 -10.86 8.53 -11.08
CA ALA A 171 -11.06 7.09 -11.25
C ALA A 171 -11.79 6.44 -10.07
N THR A 172 -11.57 6.94 -8.84
CA THR A 172 -12.22 6.43 -7.62
C THR A 172 -13.55 7.12 -7.28
N GLY A 173 -13.87 8.21 -7.97
CA GLY A 173 -15.11 8.96 -7.78
C GLY A 173 -15.12 9.85 -6.53
N ILE A 174 -13.95 10.24 -6.01
CA ILE A 174 -13.83 11.18 -4.90
C ILE A 174 -13.31 12.54 -5.38
N PRO A 175 -13.63 13.66 -4.71
CA PRO A 175 -13.15 14.97 -5.14
C PRO A 175 -11.64 15.12 -4.90
N PHE A 176 -10.93 15.81 -5.81
CA PHE A 176 -9.57 16.27 -5.56
C PHE A 176 -9.57 17.42 -4.54
N ILE A 177 -8.73 17.33 -3.51
CA ILE A 177 -8.60 18.35 -2.45
C ILE A 177 -7.16 18.87 -2.45
N ALA A 178 -6.92 20.01 -3.09
CA ALA A 178 -5.59 20.57 -3.24
C ALA A 178 -4.87 20.85 -1.89
N SER A 179 -5.61 21.23 -0.84
CA SER A 179 -5.02 21.46 0.49
C SER A 179 -4.47 20.20 1.15
N ALA A 180 -4.91 19.01 0.73
CA ALA A 180 -4.40 17.75 1.25
C ALA A 180 -3.04 17.33 0.65
N MET A 181 -2.61 18.00 -0.43
CA MET A 181 -1.32 17.70 -1.08
C MET A 181 -0.11 18.19 -0.27
N SER A 182 -0.34 18.86 0.84
CA SER A 182 0.71 19.32 1.75
C SER A 182 0.31 19.10 3.21
N TRP A 183 1.28 18.81 4.06
CA TRP A 183 1.10 18.51 5.48
C TRP A 183 2.24 19.07 6.34
N ALA A 184 1.99 19.20 7.64
CA ALA A 184 3.05 19.54 8.59
C ALA A 184 3.99 18.33 8.80
N PRO A 185 5.31 18.53 8.93
CA PRO A 185 6.24 17.45 9.31
C PRO A 185 5.81 16.74 10.59
N GLY A 186 6.06 15.44 10.67
CA GLY A 186 5.70 14.56 11.78
C GLY A 186 4.97 13.30 11.30
N LEU A 187 4.91 12.28 12.15
CA LEU A 187 4.17 11.04 11.92
C LEU A 187 2.84 11.05 12.68
N PRO A 188 1.75 10.52 12.15
CA PRO A 188 0.57 10.15 12.92
C PRO A 188 0.90 9.09 13.98
N ASP A 189 0.25 9.17 15.14
CA ASP A 189 0.53 8.31 16.31
C ASP A 189 0.28 6.81 16.06
N ASP A 190 -0.54 6.46 15.06
CA ASP A 190 -0.91 5.08 14.71
C ASP A 190 -0.09 4.48 13.54
N MET A 191 1.00 5.12 13.15
CA MET A 191 1.91 4.65 12.09
C MET A 191 3.20 4.02 12.63
N ASP A 192 3.25 3.65 13.89
CA ASP A 192 4.47 3.18 14.59
C ASP A 192 4.43 1.69 14.99
N TRP A 193 3.38 0.94 14.60
CA TRP A 193 3.19 -0.44 15.02
C TRP A 193 4.31 -1.41 14.60
N PHE A 194 5.09 -1.07 13.55
CA PHE A 194 6.21 -1.89 13.09
C PHE A 194 7.53 -1.16 13.34
N GLU A 195 8.44 -1.79 14.11
CA GLU A 195 9.79 -1.28 14.44
C GLU A 195 9.80 0.19 14.91
N ASP A 196 8.85 0.57 15.77
CA ASP A 196 8.70 1.92 16.32
C ASP A 196 8.64 3.03 15.25
N GLY A 197 8.08 2.72 14.07
CA GLY A 197 7.95 3.65 12.97
C GLY A 197 9.25 3.96 12.21
N SER A 198 10.34 3.25 12.48
CA SER A 198 11.65 3.48 11.85
C SER A 198 11.61 3.46 10.31
N TRP A 199 10.68 2.70 9.73
CA TRP A 199 10.43 2.63 8.29
C TRP A 199 9.88 3.92 7.69
N HIS A 200 9.36 4.84 8.52
CA HIS A 200 8.70 6.08 8.09
C HIS A 200 9.57 7.34 8.27
N GLY A 201 10.83 7.21 8.65
CA GLY A 201 11.72 8.34 8.96
C GLY A 201 11.89 9.38 7.82
N ASN A 202 11.60 9.02 6.58
CA ASN A 202 11.54 9.99 5.47
C ASN A 202 10.24 10.79 5.51
N LEU A 203 9.10 10.14 5.78
CA LEU A 203 7.79 10.80 5.85
C LEU A 203 7.75 11.85 6.97
N GLU A 204 8.35 11.54 8.11
CA GLU A 204 8.44 12.44 9.26
C GLU A 204 9.01 13.83 8.91
N ARG A 205 9.91 13.89 7.93
CA ARG A 205 10.61 15.12 7.52
C ARG A 205 10.00 15.81 6.31
N THR A 206 8.99 15.21 5.67
CA THR A 206 8.38 15.76 4.45
C THR A 206 7.13 16.57 4.76
N SER A 207 6.77 17.47 3.83
CA SER A 207 5.56 18.29 3.90
C SER A 207 4.71 18.18 2.63
N GLY A 208 4.89 17.11 1.86
CA GLY A 208 4.20 16.82 0.60
C GLY A 208 4.91 15.70 -0.13
N PHE A 209 4.43 15.36 -1.33
CA PHE A 209 5.12 14.42 -2.22
C PHE A 209 6.40 15.05 -2.74
N GLN A 210 7.54 14.48 -2.36
CA GLN A 210 8.86 15.01 -2.71
C GLN A 210 9.82 13.87 -3.03
N ARG A 211 10.55 13.99 -4.15
CA ARG A 211 11.69 13.09 -4.41
C ARG A 211 12.76 13.32 -3.35
N GLN A 212 13.12 12.26 -2.65
CA GLN A 212 14.25 12.30 -1.74
C GLN A 212 15.51 11.87 -2.51
N PRO A 213 16.60 12.66 -2.44
CA PRO A 213 17.88 12.23 -2.96
C PRO A 213 18.29 10.93 -2.27
N ARG A 214 18.43 9.85 -3.04
CA ARG A 214 18.87 8.56 -2.52
C ARG A 214 19.69 7.86 -3.59
N GLU A 215 20.88 7.45 -3.21
CA GLU A 215 21.66 6.50 -3.97
C GLU A 215 21.22 5.09 -3.59
N TYR A 216 20.76 4.34 -4.56
CA TYR A 216 20.39 2.94 -4.35
C TYR A 216 21.61 2.06 -4.56
N VAL A 217 21.76 1.05 -3.72
CA VAL A 217 22.69 -0.04 -3.99
C VAL A 217 22.29 -0.69 -5.31
N PRO A 218 23.21 -0.90 -6.26
CA PRO A 218 22.88 -1.53 -7.53
C PRO A 218 22.28 -2.93 -7.34
N ILE A 219 21.36 -3.33 -8.21
CA ILE A 219 20.70 -4.65 -8.17
C ILE A 219 21.72 -5.81 -8.30
N ASP A 220 22.82 -5.58 -9.00
CA ASP A 220 23.90 -6.55 -9.17
C ASP A 220 24.90 -6.59 -7.99
N HIS A 221 24.65 -5.79 -6.92
CA HIS A 221 25.47 -5.77 -5.71
C HIS A 221 25.61 -7.18 -5.08
N ASN A 222 24.53 -7.95 -5.05
CA ASN A 222 24.54 -9.31 -4.56
C ASN A 222 23.55 -10.23 -5.32
N ASP A 223 23.67 -11.54 -5.12
CA ASP A 223 22.85 -12.54 -5.79
C ASP A 223 21.38 -12.53 -5.35
N GLN A 224 21.09 -12.15 -4.10
CA GLN A 224 19.74 -12.07 -3.58
C GLN A 224 18.96 -10.95 -4.30
N LEU A 225 19.51 -9.74 -4.37
CA LEU A 225 18.89 -8.61 -5.07
C LEU A 225 18.68 -8.91 -6.55
N ARG A 226 19.66 -9.55 -7.21
CA ARG A 226 19.54 -9.92 -8.63
C ARG A 226 18.41 -10.91 -8.88
N ARG A 227 18.32 -11.97 -8.04
CA ARG A 227 17.25 -12.96 -8.14
C ARG A 227 15.89 -12.35 -7.82
N ALA A 228 15.81 -11.55 -6.76
CA ALA A 228 14.57 -10.88 -6.37
C ALA A 228 14.10 -9.91 -7.47
N HIS A 229 14.99 -9.11 -8.05
CA HIS A 229 14.64 -8.22 -9.15
C HIS A 229 14.11 -8.99 -10.36
N THR A 230 14.78 -10.07 -10.77
CA THR A 230 14.34 -10.93 -11.88
C THR A 230 12.94 -11.50 -11.63
N ALA A 231 12.63 -11.87 -10.40
CA ALA A 231 11.32 -12.39 -10.02
C ALA A 231 10.24 -11.28 -9.97
N CYS A 232 10.56 -10.08 -9.45
CA CYS A 232 9.58 -9.02 -9.24
C CYS A 232 9.28 -8.19 -10.50
N LEU A 233 10.26 -8.02 -11.40
CA LEU A 233 10.14 -7.13 -12.57
C LEU A 233 8.93 -7.44 -13.46
N PRO A 234 8.62 -8.69 -13.84
CA PRO A 234 7.47 -8.98 -14.68
C PRO A 234 6.13 -8.58 -14.07
N HIS A 235 6.00 -8.69 -12.73
CA HIS A 235 4.80 -8.29 -12.01
C HIS A 235 4.63 -6.77 -11.99
N TYR A 236 5.72 -6.04 -11.77
CA TYR A 236 5.71 -4.58 -11.88
C TYR A 236 5.34 -4.11 -13.28
N GLU A 237 5.98 -4.65 -14.33
CA GLU A 237 5.73 -4.28 -15.72
C GLU A 237 4.27 -4.52 -16.14
N ALA A 238 3.66 -5.61 -15.67
CA ALA A 238 2.26 -5.93 -15.93
C ALA A 238 1.32 -4.83 -15.38
N LEU A 239 1.48 -4.42 -14.11
CA LEU A 239 0.67 -3.35 -13.54
C LEU A 239 1.01 -1.98 -14.13
N HIS A 240 2.29 -1.72 -14.40
CA HIS A 240 2.76 -0.45 -14.96
C HIS A 240 2.13 -0.13 -16.32
N ALA A 241 1.79 -1.15 -17.12
CA ALA A 241 1.07 -0.98 -18.38
C ALA A 241 -0.33 -0.35 -18.20
N HIS A 242 -0.90 -0.40 -17.00
CA HIS A 242 -2.22 0.11 -16.65
C HIS A 242 -2.19 1.39 -15.78
N ARG A 243 -1.00 1.96 -15.57
CA ARG A 243 -0.87 3.11 -14.67
C ARG A 243 -1.60 4.35 -15.18
N LEU A 244 -2.14 5.10 -14.25
CA LEU A 244 -2.72 6.41 -14.51
C LEU A 244 -1.62 7.40 -14.92
N THR A 245 -1.96 8.27 -15.87
CA THR A 245 -1.10 9.40 -16.27
C THR A 245 -1.82 10.71 -15.93
N GLY A 246 -1.06 11.76 -15.59
CA GLY A 246 -1.63 13.06 -15.21
C GLY A 246 -2.34 13.82 -16.35
N ASP A 247 -2.34 13.29 -17.56
CA ASP A 247 -2.88 13.93 -18.77
C ASP A 247 -4.37 13.57 -19.06
N ALA A 248 -5.15 13.14 -18.07
CA ALA A 248 -6.54 12.71 -18.25
C ALA A 248 -7.56 13.77 -17.81
#